data_48ba41058d4802905cbfc8dc489bf833
#
_entry.id   48ba41058d4802905cbfc8dc489bf833
#
_cell.length_a   1.000
_cell.length_b   1.000
_cell.length_c   1.000
_cell.angle_alpha   90.00
_cell.angle_beta   90.00
_cell.angle_gamma   90.00
#
_symmetry.space_group_name_H-M   'P 1'
#
loop_
_entity.id
_entity.type
_entity.pdbx_description
1 polymer ?
#
loop_
_entity_poly.entity_id
_entity_poly.type
_entity_poly.pdbx_seq_one_letter_code
_entity_poly.pdbx_strand_id
1 'polypeptide(L)'
;MKRDFKAEVSAIVIFLFLFVAIPQAVIPQGSERQTIANGKRIFSQSCAACHDTLGTATKSGPELKNYYHHQPRPADNAVRTVIHQGKGKMPGFSTLNETQTDSLVAYLKTL
;
A
#
# COMPACT_ATOMS: atom_id res chain seq x y z
N MET A 1 5.53 27.96 -59.18
CA MET A 1 4.98 27.62 -57.86
C MET A 1 6.13 27.48 -56.86
N LYS A 2 6.47 28.56 -56.18
CA LYS A 2 7.40 28.48 -55.06
C LYS A 2 6.57 28.18 -53.79
N ARG A 3 6.57 26.93 -53.32
CA ARG A 3 5.99 26.56 -52.03
C ARG A 3 6.84 27.23 -50.96
N ASP A 4 6.24 28.04 -50.16
CA ASP A 4 6.89 28.70 -49.03
C ASP A 4 7.27 27.67 -47.95
N PHE A 5 8.47 27.13 -48.13
CA PHE A 5 9.09 26.16 -47.24
C PHE A 5 9.15 26.64 -45.76
N LYS A 6 9.10 27.96 -45.54
CA LYS A 6 9.12 28.57 -44.19
C LYS A 6 7.82 28.38 -43.42
N ALA A 7 6.67 28.27 -44.10
CA ALA A 7 5.38 28.10 -43.42
C ALA A 7 5.17 26.64 -42.92
N GLU A 8 5.66 25.67 -43.70
CA GLU A 8 5.52 24.25 -43.31
C GLU A 8 6.44 23.85 -42.17
N VAL A 9 7.66 24.41 -42.13
CA VAL A 9 8.59 24.13 -41.01
C VAL A 9 8.07 24.69 -39.68
N SER A 10 7.40 25.86 -39.72
CA SER A 10 6.83 26.47 -38.53
C SER A 10 5.66 25.65 -37.94
N ALA A 11 4.83 25.08 -38.81
CA ALA A 11 3.70 24.24 -38.37
C ALA A 11 4.17 22.91 -37.73
N ILE A 12 5.22 22.30 -38.29
CA ILE A 12 5.79 21.04 -37.79
C ILE A 12 6.47 21.26 -36.44
N VAL A 13 7.17 22.38 -36.25
CA VAL A 13 7.84 22.71 -34.96
C VAL A 13 6.82 23.00 -33.87
N ILE A 14 5.71 23.67 -34.19
CA ILE A 14 4.64 23.92 -33.21
C ILE A 14 3.92 22.62 -32.81
N PHE A 15 3.74 21.70 -33.78
CA PHE A 15 3.12 20.39 -33.50
C PHE A 15 4.01 19.49 -32.63
N LEU A 16 5.33 19.57 -32.78
CA LEU A 16 6.29 18.83 -31.95
C LEU A 16 6.39 19.38 -30.53
N PHE A 17 6.21 20.71 -30.33
CA PHE A 17 6.23 21.30 -28.99
C PHE A 17 4.95 21.06 -28.18
N LEU A 18 3.81 20.84 -28.83
CA LEU A 18 2.54 20.53 -28.13
C LEU A 18 2.49 19.08 -27.60
N PHE A 19 3.41 18.21 -28.01
CA PHE A 19 3.42 16.81 -27.57
C PHE A 19 4.27 16.54 -26.31
N VAL A 20 4.98 17.56 -25.78
CA VAL A 20 5.95 17.39 -24.67
C VAL A 20 5.41 17.77 -23.31
N ALA A 21 4.17 18.25 -23.20
CA ALA A 21 3.61 18.69 -21.93
C ALA A 21 2.46 17.81 -21.40
N ILE A 22 2.63 16.49 -21.47
CA ILE A 22 1.83 15.62 -20.62
C ILE A 22 2.62 15.49 -19.31
N PRO A 23 2.17 16.06 -18.17
CA PRO A 23 2.76 15.73 -16.90
C PRO A 23 2.54 14.24 -16.70
N GLN A 24 3.59 13.45 -16.85
CA GLN A 24 3.57 12.07 -16.43
C GLN A 24 3.45 12.10 -14.91
N ALA A 25 2.22 11.95 -14.42
CA ALA A 25 1.99 11.65 -13.04
C ALA A 25 2.73 10.33 -12.77
N VAL A 26 3.93 10.43 -12.23
CA VAL A 26 4.69 9.29 -11.72
C VAL A 26 3.91 8.76 -10.55
N ILE A 27 3.02 7.80 -10.81
CA ILE A 27 2.32 7.08 -9.76
C ILE A 27 3.39 6.24 -9.05
N PRO A 28 3.65 6.47 -7.76
CA PRO A 28 4.68 5.75 -7.03
C PRO A 28 4.20 4.33 -6.66
N GLN A 29 3.91 3.51 -7.67
CA GLN A 29 3.51 2.11 -7.46
C GLN A 29 4.61 1.28 -6.76
N GLY A 30 5.86 1.72 -6.86
CA GLY A 30 6.98 1.09 -6.16
C GLY A 30 6.93 1.27 -4.64
N SER A 31 6.48 2.43 -4.15
CA SER A 31 6.43 2.73 -2.72
C SER A 31 5.34 1.94 -1.99
N GLU A 32 4.17 1.78 -2.59
CA GLU A 32 3.07 1.01 -2.01
C GLU A 32 3.41 -0.48 -1.92
N ARG A 33 3.93 -1.06 -3.00
CA ARG A 33 4.39 -2.46 -2.99
C ARG A 33 5.46 -2.71 -1.95
N GLN A 34 6.39 -1.79 -1.79
CA GLN A 34 7.45 -1.88 -0.78
C GLN A 34 6.88 -1.79 0.63
N THR A 35 5.91 -0.91 0.86
CA THR A 35 5.20 -0.77 2.14
C THR A 35 4.49 -2.07 2.51
N ILE A 36 3.72 -2.66 1.60
CA ILE A 36 3.03 -3.94 1.80
C ILE A 36 4.04 -5.07 2.05
N ALA A 37 5.14 -5.13 1.30
CA ALA A 37 6.18 -6.15 1.49
C ALA A 37 6.86 -6.05 2.86
N ASN A 38 7.13 -4.83 3.34
CA ASN A 38 7.64 -4.60 4.68
C ASN A 38 6.64 -5.06 5.75
N GLY A 39 5.36 -4.74 5.58
CA GLY A 39 4.28 -5.18 6.46
C GLY A 39 4.18 -6.70 6.53
N LYS A 40 4.24 -7.38 5.38
CA LYS A 40 4.27 -8.85 5.31
C LYS A 40 5.45 -9.43 6.09
N ARG A 41 6.63 -8.83 5.98
CA ARG A 41 7.83 -9.27 6.72
C ARG A 41 7.63 -9.13 8.22
N ILE A 42 7.12 -7.99 8.69
CA ILE A 42 6.83 -7.75 10.10
C ILE A 42 5.80 -8.77 10.61
N PHE A 43 4.72 -8.97 9.85
CA PHE A 43 3.69 -9.95 10.17
C PHE A 43 4.27 -11.36 10.34
N SER A 44 5.09 -11.80 9.39
CA SER A 44 5.70 -13.12 9.42
C SER A 44 6.61 -13.34 10.62
N GLN A 45 7.28 -12.29 11.09
CA GLN A 45 8.20 -12.35 12.21
C GLN A 45 7.52 -12.29 13.58
N SER A 46 6.42 -11.54 13.70
CA SER A 46 5.86 -11.17 15.00
C SER A 46 4.40 -11.60 15.21
N CYS A 47 3.65 -11.86 14.16
CA CYS A 47 2.20 -12.06 14.23
C CYS A 47 1.79 -13.48 13.78
N ALA A 48 2.49 -14.02 12.80
CA ALA A 48 2.14 -15.29 12.14
C ALA A 48 2.19 -16.52 13.07
N ALA A 49 2.87 -16.42 14.21
CA ALA A 49 2.84 -17.49 15.20
C ALA A 49 1.45 -17.73 15.78
N CYS A 50 0.67 -16.65 15.94
CA CYS A 50 -0.66 -16.70 16.58
C CYS A 50 -1.80 -16.41 15.61
N HIS A 51 -1.55 -15.71 14.49
CA HIS A 51 -2.59 -15.35 13.52
C HIS A 51 -2.49 -16.15 12.23
N ASP A 52 -3.63 -16.62 11.74
CA ASP A 52 -3.77 -17.27 10.45
C ASP A 52 -4.26 -16.26 9.39
N THR A 53 -3.76 -16.43 8.18
CA THR A 53 -4.14 -15.64 7.00
C THR A 53 -4.66 -16.50 5.84
N LEU A 54 -4.77 -17.81 6.06
CA LEU A 54 -5.15 -18.78 5.02
C LEU A 54 -6.62 -19.23 5.14
N GLY A 55 -7.29 -18.88 6.22
CA GLY A 55 -8.67 -19.29 6.46
C GLY A 55 -8.80 -20.66 7.10
N THR A 56 -7.76 -21.13 7.79
CA THR A 56 -7.75 -22.45 8.44
C THR A 56 -8.18 -22.39 9.90
N ALA A 57 -8.18 -21.20 10.51
CA ALA A 57 -8.54 -20.95 11.92
C ALA A 57 -7.85 -21.89 12.92
N THR A 58 -6.64 -22.36 12.61
CA THR A 58 -5.93 -23.39 13.40
C THR A 58 -5.02 -22.81 14.48
N LYS A 59 -4.88 -21.47 14.53
CA LYS A 59 -3.95 -20.80 15.45
C LYS A 59 -4.65 -20.22 16.66
N SER A 60 -3.88 -19.83 17.66
CA SER A 60 -4.39 -19.36 18.96
C SER A 60 -5.05 -17.97 18.90
N GLY A 61 -4.66 -17.13 17.95
CA GLY A 61 -5.27 -15.83 17.69
C GLY A 61 -6.38 -15.91 16.64
N PRO A 62 -7.22 -14.88 16.54
CA PRO A 62 -8.25 -14.83 15.49
C PRO A 62 -7.64 -14.85 14.10
N GLU A 63 -8.37 -15.46 13.18
CA GLU A 63 -8.03 -15.44 11.77
C GLU A 63 -8.08 -14.02 11.22
N LEU A 64 -7.13 -13.65 10.36
CA LEU A 64 -7.04 -12.32 9.76
C LEU A 64 -7.32 -12.28 8.26
N LYS A 65 -7.65 -13.44 7.66
CA LYS A 65 -8.11 -13.48 6.26
C LYS A 65 -9.38 -12.63 6.11
N ASN A 66 -9.39 -11.75 5.13
CA ASN A 66 -10.48 -10.82 4.87
C ASN A 66 -10.87 -9.91 6.06
N TYR A 67 -9.99 -9.74 7.06
CA TYR A 67 -10.32 -8.98 8.28
C TYR A 67 -10.83 -7.56 7.97
N TYR A 68 -10.21 -6.87 7.01
CA TYR A 68 -10.62 -5.53 6.60
C TYR A 68 -11.84 -5.51 5.64
N HIS A 69 -12.29 -6.67 5.20
CA HIS A 69 -13.48 -6.81 4.34
C HIS A 69 -14.75 -7.17 5.12
N HIS A 70 -14.64 -7.43 6.43
CA HIS A 70 -15.79 -7.66 7.29
C HIS A 70 -16.61 -6.39 7.49
N GLN A 71 -17.88 -6.55 7.84
CA GLN A 71 -18.78 -5.45 8.18
C GLN A 71 -19.19 -5.54 9.65
N PRO A 72 -19.07 -4.45 10.44
CA PRO A 72 -18.49 -3.16 10.06
C PRO A 72 -16.97 -3.25 9.85
N ARG A 73 -16.46 -2.46 8.88
CA ARG A 73 -15.03 -2.45 8.60
C ARG A 73 -14.23 -1.93 9.81
N PRO A 74 -13.16 -2.61 10.21
CA PRO A 74 -12.32 -2.14 11.30
C PRO A 74 -11.70 -0.78 10.97
N ALA A 75 -11.71 0.13 11.95
CA ALA A 75 -11.03 1.41 11.82
C ALA A 75 -9.51 1.23 12.01
N ASP A 76 -8.71 1.88 11.18
CA ASP A 76 -7.25 1.77 11.20
C ASP A 76 -6.67 2.13 12.59
N ASN A 77 -7.19 3.18 13.22
CA ASN A 77 -6.73 3.60 14.55
C ASN A 77 -7.02 2.54 15.62
N ALA A 78 -8.15 1.85 15.55
CA ALA A 78 -8.47 0.76 16.47
C ALA A 78 -7.51 -0.42 16.29
N VAL A 79 -7.18 -0.77 15.04
CA VAL A 79 -6.21 -1.81 14.73
C VAL A 79 -4.82 -1.43 15.24
N ARG A 80 -4.37 -0.19 15.02
CA ARG A 80 -3.10 0.34 15.55
C ARG A 80 -3.05 0.25 17.07
N THR A 81 -4.11 0.65 17.76
CA THR A 81 -4.21 0.56 19.21
C THR A 81 -4.03 -0.88 19.68
N VAL A 82 -4.70 -1.84 19.05
CA VAL A 82 -4.56 -3.26 19.40
C VAL A 82 -3.13 -3.76 19.15
N ILE A 83 -2.50 -3.34 18.05
CA ILE A 83 -1.11 -3.70 17.75
C ILE A 83 -0.17 -3.18 18.84
N HIS A 84 -0.28 -1.90 19.21
CA HIS A 84 0.65 -1.29 20.19
C HIS A 84 0.40 -1.71 21.62
N GLN A 85 -0.86 -1.85 22.03
CA GLN A 85 -1.23 -2.10 23.42
C GLN A 85 -1.50 -3.58 23.72
N GLY A 86 -1.79 -4.36 22.69
CA GLY A 86 -2.27 -5.73 22.85
C GLY A 86 -3.76 -5.79 23.16
N LYS A 87 -4.30 -6.99 23.24
CA LYS A 87 -5.69 -7.25 23.61
C LYS A 87 -5.84 -8.68 24.14
N GLY A 88 -6.29 -8.84 25.38
CA GLY A 88 -6.45 -10.16 25.98
C GLY A 88 -5.11 -10.91 26.06
N LYS A 89 -4.99 -12.03 25.37
CA LYS A 89 -3.75 -12.83 25.30
C LYS A 89 -2.76 -12.32 24.26
N MET A 90 -3.14 -11.40 23.39
CA MET A 90 -2.25 -10.81 22.41
C MET A 90 -1.34 -9.78 23.09
N PRO A 91 -0.01 -9.93 23.03
CA PRO A 91 0.90 -8.94 23.59
C PRO A 91 0.88 -7.65 22.76
N GLY A 92 1.26 -6.54 23.38
CA GLY A 92 1.45 -5.26 22.71
C GLY A 92 2.84 -5.20 22.05
N PHE A 93 2.92 -4.56 20.87
CA PHE A 93 4.14 -4.34 20.10
C PHE A 93 4.50 -2.85 20.11
N SER A 94 4.68 -2.26 21.26
CA SER A 94 4.95 -0.82 21.45
C SER A 94 6.29 -0.36 20.85
N THR A 95 7.17 -1.28 20.51
CA THR A 95 8.48 -0.98 19.85
C THR A 95 8.36 -0.75 18.35
N LEU A 96 7.24 -1.09 17.72
CA LEU A 96 7.01 -0.77 16.32
C LEU A 96 6.83 0.75 16.17
N ASN A 97 7.63 1.37 15.29
CA ASN A 97 7.45 2.78 14.96
C ASN A 97 6.26 2.97 13.98
N GLU A 98 5.87 4.23 13.76
CA GLU A 98 4.71 4.57 12.91
C GLU A 98 4.84 3.98 11.49
N THR A 99 6.01 4.10 10.84
CA THR A 99 6.23 3.56 9.49
C THR A 99 6.08 2.04 9.45
N GLN A 100 6.53 1.34 10.48
CA GLN A 100 6.39 -0.11 10.59
C GLN A 100 4.92 -0.50 10.81
N THR A 101 4.23 0.25 11.65
CA THR A 101 2.79 0.05 11.91
C THR A 101 1.96 0.35 10.65
N ASP A 102 2.28 1.42 9.92
CA ASP A 102 1.67 1.73 8.62
C ASP A 102 1.84 0.59 7.63
N SER A 103 3.05 0.07 7.54
CA SER A 103 3.37 -1.06 6.66
C SER A 103 2.57 -2.31 7.05
N LEU A 104 2.48 -2.59 8.33
CA LEU A 104 1.70 -3.73 8.83
C LEU A 104 0.22 -3.59 8.51
N VAL A 105 -0.38 -2.41 8.77
CA VAL A 105 -1.79 -2.13 8.45
C VAL A 105 -2.03 -2.21 6.94
N ALA A 106 -1.11 -1.69 6.11
CA ALA A 106 -1.21 -1.80 4.66
C ALA A 106 -1.23 -3.28 4.20
N TYR A 107 -0.39 -4.12 4.78
CA TYR A 107 -0.39 -5.56 4.50
C TYR A 107 -1.70 -6.23 4.96
N LEU A 108 -2.18 -5.94 6.17
CA LEU A 108 -3.43 -6.52 6.68
C LEU A 108 -4.65 -6.20 5.80
N LYS A 109 -4.63 -5.06 5.11
CA LYS A 109 -5.68 -4.68 4.13
C LYS A 109 -5.65 -5.51 2.85
N THR A 110 -4.57 -6.25 2.60
CA THR A 110 -4.44 -7.13 1.42
C THR A 110 -4.88 -8.57 1.68
N LEU A 111 -5.21 -8.90 2.92
CA LEU A 111 -5.61 -10.27 3.31
C LEU A 111 -7.12 -10.54 2.95
#